data_954bdb80af48b28cad19574202166c85
#
_entry.id   954bdb80af48b28cad19574202166c85
#
_cell.length_a   1.000
_cell.length_b   1.000
_cell.length_c   1.000
_cell.angle_alpha   90.00
_cell.angle_beta   90.00
_cell.angle_gamma   90.00
#
_symmetry.space_group_name_H-M   'P 1'
#
loop_
_entity.id
_entity.type
_entity.pdbx_description
1 polymer ?
#
loop_
_entity_poly.entity_id
_entity_poly.type
_entity_poly.pdbx_seq_one_letter_code
_entity_poly.pdbx_strand_id
1 'polypeptide(L)'
;MNSEQDPINCIKNLLESKSTAKQATYRFVVEAFSIFSNEAKRVVDELIKRAHPDDKDVTVEFNIINEHEFDVKLAGDMLIFVMHTNIVTFEDTHPIMKEEYILQNEVNRYFGQIMIYNFMADSLKFNRTNDPGYLLARLMINHDNRFFIEGEKELAEFNKISEGPITEDILRRIVKIVLRMAIEND
;
A
#
# COMPACT_ATOMS: atom_id res chain seq x y z
N MET A 1 -21.07 37.38 -24.80
CA MET A 1 -21.68 37.21 -23.47
C MET A 1 -21.07 35.92 -22.93
N ASN A 2 -20.11 36.03 -22.02
CA ASN A 2 -19.53 34.87 -21.32
C ASN A 2 -20.66 34.28 -20.47
N SER A 3 -21.09 33.07 -20.80
CA SER A 3 -21.89 32.26 -19.89
C SER A 3 -21.00 31.89 -18.72
N GLU A 4 -21.02 32.68 -17.65
CA GLU A 4 -20.51 32.25 -16.35
C GLU A 4 -21.16 30.87 -16.10
N GLN A 5 -20.34 29.84 -16.03
CA GLN A 5 -20.84 28.49 -15.72
C GLN A 5 -21.54 28.57 -14.37
N ASP A 6 -22.85 28.24 -14.38
CA ASP A 6 -23.62 28.16 -13.15
C ASP A 6 -22.83 27.35 -12.08
N PRO A 7 -22.54 27.95 -10.92
CA PRO A 7 -21.76 27.27 -9.84
C PRO A 7 -22.36 25.91 -9.46
N ILE A 8 -23.66 25.74 -9.52
CA ILE A 8 -24.31 24.44 -9.23
C ILE A 8 -23.96 23.40 -10.29
N ASN A 9 -23.92 23.77 -11.57
CA ASN A 9 -23.47 22.84 -12.61
C ASN A 9 -22.00 22.47 -12.46
N CYS A 10 -21.15 23.40 -12.04
CA CYS A 10 -19.75 23.11 -11.73
C CYS A 10 -19.63 22.09 -10.58
N ILE A 11 -20.34 22.31 -9.48
CA ILE A 11 -20.39 21.40 -8.33
C ILE A 11 -20.90 20.02 -8.75
N LYS A 12 -21.99 19.97 -9.51
CA LYS A 12 -22.54 18.72 -10.05
C LYS A 12 -21.49 17.94 -10.84
N ASN A 13 -20.79 18.58 -11.77
CA ASN A 13 -19.77 17.94 -12.59
C ASN A 13 -18.61 17.40 -11.74
N LEU A 14 -18.18 18.12 -10.70
CA LEU A 14 -17.15 17.66 -9.76
C LEU A 14 -17.61 16.46 -8.94
N LEU A 15 -18.87 16.40 -8.53
CA LEU A 15 -19.44 15.25 -7.83
C LEU A 15 -19.50 14.02 -8.73
N GLU A 16 -19.96 14.19 -9.98
CA GLU A 16 -20.10 13.10 -10.95
C GLU A 16 -18.76 12.57 -11.47
N SER A 17 -17.69 13.35 -11.46
CA SER A 17 -16.36 12.96 -11.93
C SER A 17 -15.39 12.68 -10.77
N LYS A 18 -14.81 13.73 -10.24
CA LYS A 18 -13.74 13.66 -9.23
C LYS A 18 -14.15 12.92 -7.94
N SER A 19 -15.35 13.26 -7.40
CA SER A 19 -15.80 12.62 -6.16
C SER A 19 -16.15 11.16 -6.37
N THR A 20 -16.77 10.82 -7.50
CA THR A 20 -17.07 9.43 -7.88
C THR A 20 -15.79 8.59 -8.01
N ALA A 21 -14.76 9.12 -8.71
CA ALA A 21 -13.48 8.45 -8.85
C ALA A 21 -12.79 8.24 -7.49
N LYS A 22 -12.79 9.25 -6.60
CA LYS A 22 -12.23 9.12 -5.26
C LYS A 22 -12.94 8.07 -4.41
N GLN A 23 -14.26 7.97 -4.50
CA GLN A 23 -15.02 6.95 -3.79
C GLN A 23 -14.74 5.54 -4.35
N ALA A 24 -14.58 5.39 -5.66
CA ALA A 24 -14.18 4.13 -6.28
C ALA A 24 -12.77 3.73 -5.83
N THR A 25 -11.82 4.67 -5.85
CA THR A 25 -10.45 4.48 -5.33
C THR A 25 -10.49 3.97 -3.89
N TYR A 26 -11.25 4.61 -3.01
CA TYR A 26 -11.34 4.20 -1.61
C TYR A 26 -11.84 2.75 -1.46
N ARG A 27 -12.89 2.36 -2.19
CA ARG A 27 -13.41 0.98 -2.16
C ARG A 27 -12.37 -0.04 -2.61
N PHE A 28 -11.62 0.25 -3.68
CA PHE A 28 -10.57 -0.65 -4.15
C PHE A 28 -9.40 -0.77 -3.18
N VAL A 29 -9.03 0.31 -2.51
CA VAL A 29 -7.98 0.25 -1.47
C VAL A 29 -8.42 -0.58 -0.27
N VAL A 30 -9.66 -0.44 0.20
CA VAL A 30 -10.22 -1.26 1.29
C VAL A 30 -10.22 -2.74 0.90
N GLU A 31 -10.69 -3.06 -0.31
CA GLU A 31 -10.68 -4.44 -0.82
C GLU A 31 -9.27 -5.00 -0.93
N ALA A 32 -8.36 -4.25 -1.57
CA ALA A 32 -6.96 -4.64 -1.71
C ALA A 32 -6.27 -4.85 -0.36
N PHE A 33 -6.53 -3.99 0.64
CA PHE A 33 -5.98 -4.14 1.98
C PHE A 33 -6.46 -5.41 2.68
N SER A 34 -7.75 -5.73 2.55
CA SER A 34 -8.31 -6.98 3.08
C SER A 34 -7.66 -8.21 2.44
N ILE A 35 -7.49 -8.21 1.12
CA ILE A 35 -6.80 -9.29 0.40
C ILE A 35 -5.32 -9.35 0.83
N PHE A 36 -4.66 -8.21 0.95
CA PHE A 36 -3.25 -8.12 1.35
C PHE A 36 -3.02 -8.73 2.73
N SER A 37 -3.89 -8.41 3.70
CA SER A 37 -3.88 -9.00 5.05
C SER A 37 -4.02 -10.53 5.00
N ASN A 38 -4.97 -11.05 4.20
CA ASN A 38 -5.18 -12.48 4.05
C ASN A 38 -3.96 -13.17 3.42
N GLU A 39 -3.36 -12.55 2.39
CA GLU A 39 -2.17 -13.10 1.74
C GLU A 39 -0.94 -13.05 2.65
N ALA A 40 -0.78 -11.99 3.44
CA ALA A 40 0.26 -11.90 4.46
C ALA A 40 0.13 -13.03 5.49
N LYS A 41 -1.09 -13.27 5.99
CA LYS A 41 -1.36 -14.38 6.90
C LYS A 41 -1.01 -15.74 6.27
N ARG A 42 -1.40 -15.98 5.01
CA ARG A 42 -1.08 -17.23 4.30
C ARG A 42 0.42 -17.45 4.17
N VAL A 43 1.18 -16.40 3.84
CA VAL A 43 2.64 -16.48 3.74
C VAL A 43 3.27 -16.76 5.10
N VAL A 44 2.81 -16.12 6.17
CA VAL A 44 3.26 -16.38 7.54
C VAL A 44 2.96 -17.81 7.96
N ASP A 45 1.74 -18.30 7.74
CA ASP A 45 1.35 -19.69 8.05
C ASP A 45 2.23 -20.71 7.29
N GLU A 46 2.63 -20.39 6.05
CA GLU A 46 3.57 -21.20 5.27
C GLU A 46 5.00 -21.17 5.83
N LEU A 47 5.47 -19.99 6.25
CA LEU A 47 6.78 -19.84 6.89
C LEU A 47 6.86 -20.63 8.20
N ILE A 48 5.85 -20.53 9.07
CA ILE A 48 5.78 -21.27 10.34
C ILE A 48 5.86 -22.78 10.11
N LYS A 49 5.27 -23.30 9.04
CA LYS A 49 5.31 -24.73 8.71
C LYS A 49 6.67 -25.20 8.17
N ARG A 50 7.42 -24.33 7.53
CA ARG A 50 8.69 -24.68 6.84
C ARG A 50 9.93 -24.29 7.62
N ALA A 51 9.88 -23.23 8.41
CA ALA A 51 11.01 -22.75 9.17
C ALA A 51 11.07 -23.49 10.52
N HIS A 52 12.22 -24.04 10.83
CA HIS A 52 12.51 -24.72 12.10
C HIS A 52 13.82 -24.17 12.68
N PRO A 53 13.84 -22.89 13.11
CA PRO A 53 15.03 -22.32 13.69
C PRO A 53 15.41 -23.03 15.00
N ASP A 54 16.70 -23.22 15.24
CA ASP A 54 17.21 -23.83 16.47
C ASP A 54 16.98 -22.93 17.69
N ASP A 55 16.94 -21.62 17.46
CA ASP A 55 16.68 -20.62 18.50
C ASP A 55 15.18 -20.36 18.64
N LYS A 56 14.66 -20.52 19.87
CA LYS A 56 13.24 -20.34 20.19
C LYS A 56 12.78 -18.88 20.15
N ASP A 57 13.71 -17.92 20.20
CA ASP A 57 13.42 -16.51 20.14
C ASP A 57 13.20 -16.02 18.68
N VAL A 58 13.56 -16.84 17.70
CA VAL A 58 13.25 -16.61 16.28
C VAL A 58 11.81 -17.02 16.00
N THR A 59 10.90 -16.08 16.17
CA THR A 59 9.45 -16.30 15.96
C THR A 59 8.95 -15.58 14.72
N VAL A 60 7.88 -16.11 14.12
CA VAL A 60 7.13 -15.49 13.04
C VAL A 60 5.67 -15.37 13.48
N GLU A 61 5.14 -14.16 13.48
CA GLU A 61 3.79 -13.87 13.98
C GLU A 61 3.04 -12.96 13.02
N PHE A 62 1.72 -13.11 12.94
CA PHE A 62 0.82 -12.23 12.20
C PHE A 62 -0.28 -11.74 13.14
N ASN A 63 -0.52 -10.42 13.19
CA ASN A 63 -1.54 -9.81 14.02
C ASN A 63 -2.38 -8.80 13.23
N ILE A 64 -3.70 -8.84 13.41
CA ILE A 64 -4.60 -7.77 12.98
C ILE A 64 -4.74 -6.79 14.15
N ILE A 65 -4.34 -5.55 13.93
CA ILE A 65 -4.41 -4.48 14.93
C ILE A 65 -5.78 -3.80 14.90
N ASN A 66 -6.21 -3.41 13.69
CA ASN A 66 -7.54 -2.84 13.44
C ASN A 66 -7.92 -3.00 11.95
N GLU A 67 -9.02 -2.40 11.52
CA GLU A 67 -9.51 -2.48 10.13
C GLU A 67 -8.58 -1.84 9.09
N HIS A 68 -7.61 -1.01 9.52
CA HIS A 68 -6.67 -0.29 8.68
C HIS A 68 -5.20 -0.66 8.95
N GLU A 69 -4.95 -1.63 9.83
CA GLU A 69 -3.59 -1.96 10.24
C GLU A 69 -3.45 -3.44 10.62
N PHE A 70 -2.42 -4.07 10.06
CA PHE A 70 -1.94 -5.38 10.51
C PHE A 70 -0.40 -5.38 10.55
N ASP A 71 0.16 -6.28 11.33
CA ASP A 71 1.60 -6.45 11.42
C ASP A 71 2.06 -7.89 11.17
N VAL A 72 3.34 -8.01 10.81
CA VAL A 72 4.06 -9.28 10.71
C VAL A 72 5.39 -9.14 11.44
N LYS A 73 5.57 -9.95 12.48
CA LYS A 73 6.84 -10.06 13.18
C LYS A 73 7.69 -11.16 12.56
N LEU A 74 8.96 -10.85 12.32
CA LEU A 74 9.98 -11.77 11.85
C LEU A 74 11.21 -11.64 12.75
N ALA A 75 11.29 -12.49 13.80
CA ALA A 75 12.38 -12.40 14.79
C ALA A 75 12.53 -10.99 15.39
N GLY A 76 13.57 -10.27 15.00
CA GLY A 76 13.88 -8.92 15.44
C GLY A 76 13.15 -7.79 14.69
N ASP A 77 12.49 -8.10 13.56
CA ASP A 77 11.80 -7.16 12.70
C ASP A 77 10.30 -7.15 12.92
N MET A 78 9.67 -5.99 12.75
CA MET A 78 8.24 -5.80 12.76
C MET A 78 7.80 -5.00 11.54
N LEU A 79 7.17 -5.66 10.58
CA LEU A 79 6.57 -4.99 9.44
C LEU A 79 5.15 -4.57 9.80
N ILE A 80 4.86 -3.28 9.61
CA ILE A 80 3.54 -2.71 9.84
C ILE A 80 2.96 -2.27 8.51
N PHE A 81 1.77 -2.77 8.20
CA PHE A 81 0.99 -2.44 7.00
C PHE A 81 -0.15 -1.53 7.40
N VAL A 82 -0.18 -0.32 6.87
CA VAL A 82 -1.16 0.69 7.22
C VAL A 82 -1.89 1.19 5.97
N MET A 83 -3.21 1.03 5.95
CA MET A 83 -4.06 1.64 4.94
C MET A 83 -4.44 3.05 5.36
N HIS A 84 -4.13 4.05 4.53
CA HIS A 84 -4.58 5.42 4.75
C HIS A 84 -5.96 5.65 4.13
N THR A 85 -6.81 6.38 4.84
CA THR A 85 -8.17 6.71 4.36
C THR A 85 -8.20 7.89 3.39
N ASN A 86 -7.12 8.68 3.32
CA ASN A 86 -7.02 9.83 2.43
C ASN A 86 -6.66 9.40 1.01
N ILE A 87 -7.39 9.95 0.05
CA ILE A 87 -7.06 9.84 -1.37
C ILE A 87 -6.13 11.00 -1.74
N VAL A 88 -4.98 10.66 -2.31
CA VAL A 88 -3.90 11.59 -2.64
C VAL A 88 -3.72 11.75 -4.15
N THR A 89 -3.01 12.77 -4.55
CA THR A 89 -2.43 12.97 -5.89
C THR A 89 -1.00 13.46 -5.72
N PHE A 90 -0.19 13.34 -6.76
CA PHE A 90 1.17 13.82 -6.78
C PHE A 90 1.28 15.17 -7.47
N GLU A 91 2.38 15.86 -7.26
CA GLU A 91 2.73 17.05 -8.04
C GLU A 91 3.00 16.65 -9.51
N ASP A 92 2.75 17.56 -10.44
CA ASP A 92 2.90 17.29 -11.88
C ASP A 92 4.36 16.96 -12.30
N THR A 93 5.33 17.27 -11.43
CA THR A 93 6.75 16.90 -11.60
C THR A 93 7.02 15.43 -11.35
N HIS A 94 6.16 14.74 -10.61
CA HIS A 94 6.34 13.33 -10.25
C HIS A 94 6.32 12.43 -11.51
N PRO A 95 7.22 11.43 -11.61
CA PRO A 95 7.30 10.56 -12.80
C PRO A 95 5.98 9.92 -13.19
N ILE A 96 5.20 9.42 -12.21
CA ILE A 96 3.91 8.75 -12.46
C ILE A 96 2.91 9.68 -13.18
N MET A 97 2.96 11.01 -12.91
CA MET A 97 2.06 11.98 -13.50
C MET A 97 2.32 12.23 -15.00
N LYS A 98 3.44 11.72 -15.52
CA LYS A 98 3.84 11.81 -16.93
C LYS A 98 3.48 10.57 -17.72
N GLU A 99 2.96 9.53 -17.07
CA GLU A 99 2.54 8.31 -17.76
C GLU A 99 1.27 8.56 -18.60
N GLU A 100 1.26 7.95 -19.79
CA GLU A 100 0.19 8.14 -20.79
C GLU A 100 -1.21 7.87 -20.18
N TYR A 101 -1.34 6.79 -19.42
CA TYR A 101 -2.61 6.45 -18.75
C TYR A 101 -3.10 7.57 -17.83
N ILE A 102 -2.20 8.21 -17.06
CA ILE A 102 -2.57 9.32 -16.16
C ILE A 102 -3.01 10.55 -16.95
N LEU A 103 -2.35 10.81 -18.07
CA LEU A 103 -2.65 11.97 -18.93
C LEU A 103 -3.96 11.80 -19.73
N GLN A 104 -4.41 10.58 -19.97
CA GLN A 104 -5.65 10.30 -20.72
C GLN A 104 -6.91 10.80 -20.00
N ASN A 105 -6.93 10.81 -18.66
CA ASN A 105 -8.07 11.24 -17.89
C ASN A 105 -7.63 11.82 -16.55
N GLU A 106 -8.11 13.04 -16.24
CA GLU A 106 -7.75 13.75 -15.01
C GLU A 106 -8.07 12.95 -13.73
N VAL A 107 -9.08 12.10 -13.73
CA VAL A 107 -9.44 11.30 -12.56
C VAL A 107 -8.51 10.13 -12.30
N ASN A 108 -7.66 9.73 -13.26
CA ASN A 108 -6.68 8.65 -13.11
C ASN A 108 -5.59 8.98 -12.09
N ARG A 109 -5.40 10.27 -11.76
CA ARG A 109 -4.36 10.78 -10.86
C ARG A 109 -4.66 10.64 -9.36
N TYR A 110 -5.83 10.13 -8.98
CA TYR A 110 -6.22 9.99 -7.58
C TYR A 110 -5.92 8.58 -7.08
N PHE A 111 -5.10 8.50 -6.02
CA PHE A 111 -4.66 7.24 -5.45
C PHE A 111 -5.02 7.13 -3.97
N GLY A 112 -5.46 5.96 -3.55
CA GLY A 112 -5.38 5.54 -2.18
C GLY A 112 -4.06 4.84 -1.92
N GLN A 113 -3.65 4.71 -0.65
CA GLN A 113 -2.33 4.25 -0.31
C GLN A 113 -2.32 3.26 0.84
N ILE A 114 -1.46 2.24 0.70
CA ILE A 114 -1.08 1.32 1.76
C ILE A 114 0.41 1.49 1.98
N MET A 115 0.81 1.84 3.19
CA MET A 115 2.21 2.02 3.57
C MET A 115 2.72 0.78 4.29
N ILE A 116 3.98 0.41 4.03
CA ILE A 116 4.66 -0.72 4.64
C ILE A 116 5.91 -0.20 5.32
N TYR A 117 5.94 -0.32 6.64
CA TYR A 117 7.06 0.11 7.46
C TYR A 117 7.79 -1.09 8.04
N ASN A 118 9.10 -0.97 8.26
CA ASN A 118 9.88 -1.87 9.10
C ASN A 118 10.34 -1.16 10.37
N PHE A 119 10.13 -1.78 11.51
CA PHE A 119 10.60 -1.37 12.81
C PHE A 119 11.34 -2.52 13.49
N MET A 120 12.24 -2.22 14.42
CA MET A 120 12.73 -3.23 15.35
C MET A 120 11.56 -3.70 16.23
N ALA A 121 11.35 -5.00 16.36
CA ALA A 121 10.27 -5.58 17.15
C ALA A 121 10.30 -5.11 18.62
N ASP A 122 11.48 -4.99 19.19
CA ASP A 122 11.69 -4.48 20.55
C ASP A 122 11.28 -3.02 20.74
N SER A 123 11.34 -2.19 19.68
CA SER A 123 10.91 -0.79 19.73
C SER A 123 9.43 -0.68 20.07
N LEU A 124 8.61 -1.52 19.47
CA LEU A 124 7.17 -1.57 19.75
C LEU A 124 6.87 -2.24 21.09
N LYS A 125 7.55 -3.37 21.39
CA LYS A 125 7.38 -4.10 22.67
C LYS A 125 7.65 -3.24 23.89
N PHE A 126 8.68 -2.39 23.83
CA PHE A 126 9.09 -1.51 24.93
C PHE A 126 8.64 -0.05 24.75
N ASN A 127 7.74 0.20 23.80
CA ASN A 127 7.20 1.55 23.51
C ASN A 127 8.31 2.61 23.31
N ARG A 128 9.36 2.26 22.58
CA ARG A 128 10.49 3.14 22.27
C ARG A 128 10.14 4.07 21.12
N THR A 129 9.46 5.16 21.42
CA THR A 129 8.95 6.11 20.43
C THR A 129 10.02 6.86 19.63
N ASN A 130 11.29 6.79 20.06
CA ASN A 130 12.43 7.46 19.40
C ASN A 130 13.22 6.51 18.47
N ASP A 131 12.89 5.23 18.43
CA ASP A 131 13.58 4.29 17.55
C ASP A 131 13.11 4.54 16.10
N PRO A 132 14.01 4.58 15.12
CA PRO A 132 13.65 4.84 13.74
C PRO A 132 12.84 3.69 13.16
N GLY A 133 11.76 4.03 12.45
CA GLY A 133 11.07 3.13 11.53
C GLY A 133 11.42 3.49 10.10
N TYR A 134 11.51 2.52 9.22
CA TYR A 134 11.80 2.71 7.81
C TYR A 134 10.56 2.46 6.96
N LEU A 135 10.23 3.41 6.08
CA LEU A 135 9.20 3.19 5.06
C LEU A 135 9.82 2.35 3.93
N LEU A 136 9.44 1.07 3.86
CA LEU A 136 9.90 0.16 2.82
C LEU A 136 9.21 0.39 1.49
N ALA A 137 7.89 0.64 1.53
CA ALA A 137 7.09 0.80 0.32
C ALA A 137 5.78 1.57 0.56
N ARG A 138 5.28 2.20 -0.51
CA ARG A 138 3.92 2.70 -0.64
C ARG A 138 3.25 2.03 -1.83
N LEU A 139 2.23 1.23 -1.60
CA LEU A 139 1.37 0.69 -2.64
C LEU A 139 0.26 1.70 -2.92
N MET A 140 0.20 2.18 -4.16
CA MET A 140 -0.74 3.19 -4.65
C MET A 140 -1.76 2.53 -5.57
N ILE A 141 -3.06 2.75 -5.32
CA ILE A 141 -4.16 2.13 -6.07
C ILE A 141 -5.15 3.22 -6.49
N ASN A 142 -5.62 3.21 -7.73
CA ASN A 142 -6.57 4.18 -8.26
C ASN A 142 -7.98 3.62 -8.50
N HIS A 143 -8.86 4.44 -9.10
CA HIS A 143 -10.27 4.11 -9.32
C HIS A 143 -10.53 2.99 -10.35
N ASP A 144 -9.53 2.62 -11.18
CA ASP A 144 -9.57 1.48 -12.10
C ASP A 144 -8.93 0.21 -11.50
N ASN A 145 -8.63 0.25 -10.20
CA ASN A 145 -7.88 -0.80 -9.50
C ASN A 145 -6.47 -1.02 -10.09
N ARG A 146 -5.95 -0.05 -10.87
CA ARG A 146 -4.55 -0.04 -11.30
C ARG A 146 -3.68 0.45 -10.17
N PHE A 147 -2.43 -0.01 -10.15
CA PHE A 147 -1.53 0.24 -9.03
C PHE A 147 -0.10 0.51 -9.51
N PHE A 148 0.69 1.11 -8.63
CA PHE A 148 2.15 1.13 -8.69
C PHE A 148 2.71 1.14 -7.28
N ILE A 149 4.01 0.90 -7.13
CA ILE A 149 4.70 0.91 -5.84
C ILE A 149 5.86 1.88 -5.89
N GLU A 150 5.93 2.73 -4.89
CA GLU A 150 7.15 3.47 -4.54
C GLU A 150 7.84 2.72 -3.41
N GLY A 151 9.11 2.40 -3.60
CA GLY A 151 9.87 1.63 -2.63
C GLY A 151 11.30 1.38 -3.08
N GLU A 152 11.96 0.48 -2.38
CA GLU A 152 13.33 0.07 -2.66
C GLU A 152 13.45 -0.66 -4.01
N LYS A 153 14.70 -0.85 -4.46
CA LYS A 153 15.02 -1.46 -5.78
C LYS A 153 14.40 -2.84 -6.00
N GLU A 154 14.16 -3.60 -4.94
CA GLU A 154 13.54 -4.92 -4.96
C GLU A 154 12.10 -4.90 -5.49
N LEU A 155 11.44 -3.73 -5.40
CA LEU A 155 10.08 -3.47 -5.88
C LEU A 155 10.05 -2.69 -7.21
N ALA A 156 11.20 -2.46 -7.84
CA ALA A 156 11.31 -1.62 -9.04
C ALA A 156 10.45 -2.11 -10.23
N GLU A 157 10.11 -3.39 -10.29
CA GLU A 157 9.20 -3.92 -11.32
C GLU A 157 7.78 -3.34 -11.24
N PHE A 158 7.38 -2.80 -10.08
CA PHE A 158 6.08 -2.19 -9.83
C PHE A 158 6.11 -0.66 -9.81
N ASN A 159 7.19 -0.02 -10.24
CA ASN A 159 7.35 1.44 -10.13
C ASN A 159 6.59 2.25 -11.19
N LYS A 160 5.92 1.59 -12.13
CA LYS A 160 5.03 2.17 -13.13
C LYS A 160 3.60 1.76 -12.89
N ILE A 161 2.65 2.56 -13.41
CA ILE A 161 1.24 2.18 -13.33
C ILE A 161 1.01 0.84 -14.05
N SER A 162 0.32 -0.08 -13.40
CA SER A 162 0.04 -1.40 -13.95
C SER A 162 -0.91 -1.31 -15.16
N GLU A 163 -0.80 -2.26 -16.08
CA GLU A 163 -1.74 -2.38 -17.21
C GLU A 163 -3.10 -2.94 -16.80
N GLY A 164 -3.15 -3.69 -15.71
CA GLY A 164 -4.35 -4.33 -15.18
C GLY A 164 -4.55 -4.10 -13.68
N PRO A 165 -5.65 -4.65 -13.14
CA PRO A 165 -5.98 -4.52 -11.73
C PRO A 165 -4.98 -5.28 -10.85
N ILE A 166 -4.89 -4.86 -9.57
CA ILE A 166 -4.13 -5.59 -8.56
C ILE A 166 -4.82 -6.95 -8.28
N THR A 167 -4.02 -8.00 -8.13
CA THR A 167 -4.51 -9.37 -7.88
C THR A 167 -3.95 -9.96 -6.60
N GLU A 168 -4.57 -11.03 -6.10
CA GLU A 168 -4.08 -11.79 -4.94
C GLU A 168 -2.63 -12.25 -5.13
N ASP A 169 -2.28 -12.76 -6.33
CA ASP A 169 -0.93 -13.25 -6.62
C ASP A 169 0.11 -12.12 -6.59
N ILE A 170 -0.25 -10.94 -7.09
CA ILE A 170 0.60 -9.75 -7.01
C ILE A 170 0.81 -9.35 -5.55
N LEU A 171 -0.27 -9.28 -4.76
CA LEU A 171 -0.20 -8.93 -3.34
C LEU A 171 0.63 -9.95 -2.55
N ARG A 172 0.43 -11.25 -2.80
CA ARG A 172 1.25 -12.32 -2.21
C ARG A 172 2.73 -12.18 -2.58
N ARG A 173 3.03 -11.81 -3.82
CA ARG A 173 4.40 -11.57 -4.28
C ARG A 173 5.03 -10.37 -3.55
N ILE A 174 4.29 -9.27 -3.41
CA ILE A 174 4.74 -8.09 -2.66
C ILE A 174 5.03 -8.46 -1.21
N VAL A 175 4.14 -9.22 -0.53
CA VAL A 175 4.39 -9.73 0.83
C VAL A 175 5.74 -10.43 0.92
N LYS A 176 6.00 -11.40 0.02
CA LYS A 176 7.25 -12.17 0.04
C LYS A 176 8.48 -11.29 -0.16
N ILE A 177 8.39 -10.28 -1.01
CA ILE A 177 9.48 -9.33 -1.27
C ILE A 177 9.76 -8.50 -0.01
N VAL A 178 8.74 -7.87 0.60
CA VAL A 178 8.95 -6.98 1.75
C VAL A 178 9.38 -7.75 3.00
N LEU A 179 8.90 -8.99 3.22
CA LEU A 179 9.36 -9.84 4.32
C LEU A 179 10.84 -10.20 4.16
N ARG A 180 11.29 -10.51 2.95
CA ARG A 180 12.71 -10.77 2.66
C ARG A 180 13.54 -9.51 2.88
N MET A 181 13.08 -8.35 2.36
CA MET A 181 13.79 -7.07 2.52
C MET A 181 14.01 -6.72 4.00
N ALA A 182 13.01 -6.96 4.86
CA ALA A 182 13.13 -6.67 6.29
C ALA A 182 14.30 -7.43 6.92
N ILE A 183 14.45 -8.72 6.60
CA ILE A 183 15.54 -9.57 7.16
C ILE A 183 16.91 -9.24 6.53
N GLU A 184 16.94 -8.86 5.23
CA GLU A 184 18.20 -8.61 4.50
C GLU A 184 18.79 -7.21 4.75
N ASN A 185 18.00 -6.25 5.23
CA ASN A 185 18.40 -4.84 5.38
C ASN A 185 18.84 -4.48 6.81
N ASP A 186 19.18 -5.45 7.64
CA ASP A 186 19.77 -5.26 8.98
C ASP A 186 21.21 -4.70 8.94
#